data_0bb4af7dea9c7f29b24cad1edd7b4bdf
#
_entry.id   0bb4af7dea9c7f29b24cad1edd7b4bdf
#
_cell.length_a   1.000
_cell.length_b   1.000
_cell.length_c   1.000
_cell.angle_alpha   90.00
_cell.angle_beta   90.00
_cell.angle_gamma   90.00
#
_symmetry.space_group_name_H-M   'P 1'
#
loop_
_entity.id
_entity.type
_entity.pdbx_description
1 polymer ?
#
loop_
_entity_poly.entity_id
_entity_poly.type
_entity_poly.pdbx_seq_one_letter_code
_entity_poly.pdbx_strand_id
1 'polypeptide(L)'
;MIQQSTIYISQIDRDRLGNLIEQVRNQGDRSDLAYVNELEEELEFAEVVSPENIPPDVVTMRSKIRLKDLDTGEESVYAIVFPTEANSDEGKISVLAPLATALLGHRRGAIVEFEAPGRVRRLQILEIIYQPESAGDFDL
;
A
#
# COMPACT_ATOMS: atom_id res chain seq x y z
N MET A 1 -5.72 13.54 19.51
CA MET A 1 -6.44 12.30 19.17
C MET A 1 -6.24 11.98 17.72
N ILE A 2 -5.71 10.83 17.44
CA ILE A 2 -5.46 10.44 16.07
C ILE A 2 -6.77 9.88 15.49
N GLN A 3 -7.25 10.53 14.45
CA GLN A 3 -8.33 9.96 13.68
C GLN A 3 -7.78 8.87 12.79
N GLN A 4 -8.17 7.66 13.05
CA GLN A 4 -7.84 6.58 12.14
C GLN A 4 -8.83 6.61 10.99
N SER A 5 -8.32 6.90 9.80
CA SER A 5 -9.11 6.75 8.59
C SER A 5 -9.35 5.27 8.36
N THR A 6 -10.57 4.91 7.98
CA THR A 6 -10.87 3.54 7.59
C THR A 6 -10.09 3.23 6.32
N ILE A 7 -9.34 2.14 6.34
CA ILE A 7 -8.69 1.63 5.13
C ILE A 7 -9.52 0.49 4.54
N TYR A 8 -9.49 0.36 3.23
CA TYR A 8 -10.26 -0.63 2.50
C TYR A 8 -9.33 -1.57 1.75
N ILE A 9 -9.70 -2.85 1.71
CA ILE A 9 -8.95 -3.85 0.97
C ILE A 9 -9.94 -4.82 0.33
N SER A 10 -9.64 -5.27 -0.89
CA SER A 10 -10.46 -6.31 -1.50
C SER A 10 -10.18 -7.67 -0.85
N GLN A 11 -11.18 -8.54 -0.86
CA GLN A 11 -11.04 -9.89 -0.34
C GLN A 11 -9.91 -10.64 -1.05
N ILE A 12 -9.76 -10.44 -2.35
CA ILE A 12 -8.70 -11.08 -3.13
C ILE A 12 -7.32 -10.61 -2.68
N ASP A 13 -7.15 -9.30 -2.51
CA ASP A 13 -5.87 -8.75 -2.04
C ASP A 13 -5.55 -9.20 -0.62
N ARG A 14 -6.56 -9.26 0.24
CA ARG A 14 -6.36 -9.73 1.61
C ARG A 14 -5.86 -11.17 1.63
N ASP A 15 -6.44 -12.02 0.80
CA ASP A 15 -6.01 -13.43 0.73
C ASP A 15 -4.60 -13.55 0.19
N ARG A 16 -4.27 -12.79 -0.85
CA ARG A 16 -2.92 -12.79 -1.43
C ARG A 16 -1.88 -12.26 -0.45
N LEU A 17 -2.21 -11.19 0.26
CA LEU A 17 -1.30 -10.60 1.24
C LEU A 17 -1.14 -11.51 2.45
N GLY A 18 -2.20 -12.19 2.87
CA GLY A 18 -2.12 -13.20 3.92
C GLY A 18 -1.16 -14.33 3.56
N ASN A 19 -1.23 -14.79 2.33
CA ASN A 19 -0.32 -15.82 1.84
C ASN A 19 1.13 -15.32 1.79
N LEU A 20 1.34 -14.09 1.37
CA LEU A 20 2.66 -13.47 1.38
C LEU A 20 3.25 -13.41 2.78
N ILE A 21 2.45 -12.98 3.74
CA ILE A 21 2.88 -12.89 5.15
C ILE A 21 3.32 -14.25 5.67
N GLU A 22 2.52 -15.29 5.43
CA GLU A 22 2.88 -16.65 5.84
C GLU A 22 4.16 -17.12 5.17
N GLN A 23 4.31 -16.86 3.89
CA GLN A 23 5.48 -17.28 3.13
C GLN A 23 6.75 -16.65 3.68
N VAL A 24 6.72 -15.33 3.95
CA VAL A 24 7.88 -14.62 4.49
C VAL A 24 8.25 -15.15 5.88
N ARG A 25 7.26 -15.38 6.74
CA ARG A 25 7.48 -15.92 8.08
C ARG A 25 8.08 -17.31 8.04
N ASN A 26 7.64 -18.16 7.12
CA ASN A 26 8.11 -19.53 7.00
C ASN A 26 9.53 -19.61 6.42
N GLN A 27 9.92 -18.66 5.58
CA GLN A 27 11.27 -18.61 5.02
C GLN A 27 12.31 -18.07 5.99
N GLY A 28 11.87 -17.42 7.08
CA GLY A 28 12.73 -17.13 8.21
C GLY A 28 13.75 -16.02 8.04
N ASP A 29 13.61 -15.15 7.06
CA ASP A 29 14.49 -14.01 6.96
C ASP A 29 14.07 -12.96 8.00
N ARG A 30 14.91 -12.77 9.02
CA ARG A 30 14.61 -11.87 10.13
C ARG A 30 14.50 -10.41 9.70
N SER A 31 15.17 -10.02 8.64
CA SER A 31 15.12 -8.63 8.18
C SER A 31 13.73 -8.25 7.68
N ASP A 32 12.93 -9.20 7.22
CA ASP A 32 11.60 -8.94 6.70
C ASP A 32 10.50 -9.05 7.75
N LEU A 33 10.79 -9.63 8.93
CA LEU A 33 9.76 -9.86 9.94
C LEU A 33 9.10 -8.58 10.45
N ALA A 34 9.88 -7.51 10.63
CA ALA A 34 9.34 -6.23 11.07
C ALA A 34 8.36 -5.64 10.05
N TYR A 35 8.71 -5.74 8.78
CA TYR A 35 7.84 -5.24 7.69
C TYR A 35 6.56 -6.05 7.58
N VAL A 36 6.67 -7.37 7.71
CA VAL A 36 5.52 -8.27 7.67
C VAL A 36 4.57 -8.00 8.84
N ASN A 37 5.11 -7.79 10.03
CA ASN A 37 4.30 -7.49 11.21
C ASN A 37 3.55 -6.18 11.05
N GLU A 38 4.20 -5.17 10.49
CA GLU A 38 3.58 -3.87 10.24
C GLU A 38 2.45 -3.98 9.22
N LEU A 39 2.67 -4.73 8.14
CA LEU A 39 1.65 -4.99 7.14
C LEU A 39 0.46 -5.73 7.76
N GLU A 40 0.72 -6.75 8.56
CA GLU A 40 -0.36 -7.50 9.21
C GLU A 40 -1.21 -6.62 10.13
N GLU A 41 -0.57 -5.71 10.87
CA GLU A 41 -1.29 -4.75 11.71
C GLU A 41 -2.24 -3.89 10.89
N GLU A 42 -1.75 -3.36 9.77
CA GLU A 42 -2.60 -2.55 8.89
C GLU A 42 -3.79 -3.35 8.35
N LEU A 43 -3.57 -4.60 7.99
CA LEU A 43 -4.63 -5.46 7.47
C LEU A 43 -5.68 -5.80 8.52
N GLU A 44 -5.32 -5.86 9.80
CA GLU A 44 -6.28 -6.13 10.88
C GLU A 44 -7.33 -5.05 11.01
N PHE A 45 -6.98 -3.82 10.70
CA PHE A 45 -7.89 -2.67 10.81
C PHE A 45 -8.59 -2.34 9.49
N ALA A 46 -8.27 -3.07 8.43
CA ALA A 46 -8.86 -2.82 7.12
C ALA A 46 -10.28 -3.36 7.03
N GLU A 47 -11.15 -2.63 6.37
CA GLU A 47 -12.46 -3.14 5.99
C GLU A 47 -12.31 -3.96 4.71
N VAL A 48 -12.69 -5.24 4.78
CA VAL A 48 -12.58 -6.15 3.64
C VAL A 48 -13.88 -6.12 2.86
N VAL A 49 -13.77 -5.83 1.57
CA VAL A 49 -14.94 -5.76 0.68
C VAL A 49 -14.68 -6.57 -0.58
N SER A 50 -15.73 -6.88 -1.33
CA SER A 50 -15.55 -7.54 -2.62
C SER A 50 -14.86 -6.58 -3.60
N PRO A 51 -14.14 -7.08 -4.62
CA PRO A 51 -13.43 -6.20 -5.56
C PRO A 51 -14.32 -5.16 -6.22
N GLU A 52 -15.57 -5.52 -6.54
CA GLU A 52 -16.52 -4.60 -7.17
C GLU A 52 -16.92 -3.44 -6.26
N ASN A 53 -16.77 -3.61 -4.96
CA ASN A 53 -17.18 -2.62 -3.97
C ASN A 53 -16.02 -1.76 -3.45
N ILE A 54 -14.82 -1.94 -3.96
CA ILE A 54 -13.70 -1.06 -3.63
C ILE A 54 -13.98 0.34 -4.18
N PRO A 55 -13.95 1.38 -3.34
CA PRO A 55 -14.09 2.74 -3.85
C PRO A 55 -12.95 3.09 -4.82
N PRO A 56 -13.22 3.80 -5.91
CA PRO A 56 -12.20 4.08 -6.93
C PRO A 56 -11.10 5.02 -6.48
N ASP A 57 -11.27 5.70 -5.36
CA ASP A 57 -10.28 6.61 -4.80
C ASP A 57 -9.38 5.98 -3.74
N VAL A 58 -9.39 4.65 -3.62
CA VAL A 58 -8.60 3.89 -2.64
C VAL A 58 -7.37 3.28 -3.31
N VAL A 59 -6.25 3.30 -2.61
CA VAL A 59 -5.00 2.66 -3.06
C VAL A 59 -5.09 1.16 -2.81
N THR A 60 -5.01 0.37 -3.87
CA THR A 60 -5.04 -1.08 -3.80
C THR A 60 -3.75 -1.68 -4.36
N MET A 61 -3.60 -2.99 -4.26
CA MET A 61 -2.46 -3.66 -4.90
C MET A 61 -2.48 -3.39 -6.40
N ARG A 62 -1.32 -3.08 -6.94
CA ARG A 62 -1.10 -2.69 -8.35
C ARG A 62 -1.75 -1.36 -8.74
N SER A 63 -2.24 -0.58 -7.78
CA SER A 63 -2.65 0.80 -8.04
C SER A 63 -1.43 1.64 -8.38
N LYS A 64 -1.61 2.55 -9.35
CA LYS A 64 -0.60 3.55 -9.69
C LYS A 64 -1.06 4.90 -9.16
N ILE A 65 -0.21 5.54 -8.38
CA ILE A 65 -0.59 6.73 -7.62
C ILE A 65 0.45 7.84 -7.78
N ARG A 66 -0.03 9.08 -7.69
CA ARG A 66 0.81 10.27 -7.60
C ARG A 66 0.83 10.76 -6.17
N LEU A 67 2.03 10.99 -5.66
CA LEU A 67 2.27 11.45 -4.29
C LEU A 67 2.98 12.79 -4.30
N LYS A 68 2.76 13.57 -3.24
CA LYS A 68 3.51 14.78 -3.00
C LYS A 68 4.15 14.73 -1.62
N ASP A 69 5.46 14.94 -1.56
CA ASP A 69 6.17 15.11 -0.30
C ASP A 69 5.85 16.51 0.24
N LEU A 70 5.21 16.56 1.40
CA LEU A 70 4.75 17.85 1.96
C LEU A 70 5.89 18.69 2.50
N ASP A 71 7.05 18.11 2.77
CA ASP A 71 8.19 18.85 3.29
C ASP A 71 9.05 19.44 2.16
N THR A 72 9.14 18.77 1.01
CA THR A 72 9.96 19.22 -0.12
C THR A 72 9.15 19.78 -1.29
N GLY A 73 7.89 19.42 -1.38
CA GLY A 73 7.03 19.75 -2.53
C GLY A 73 7.24 18.86 -3.74
N GLU A 74 8.14 17.89 -3.69
CA GLU A 74 8.37 16.98 -4.80
C GLU A 74 7.19 16.03 -5.01
N GLU A 75 6.87 15.79 -6.27
CA GLU A 75 5.86 14.82 -6.66
C GLU A 75 6.53 13.58 -7.26
N SER A 76 5.93 12.44 -7.00
CA SER A 76 6.43 11.14 -7.50
C SER A 76 5.26 10.25 -7.86
N VAL A 77 5.51 9.31 -8.77
CA VAL A 77 4.53 8.32 -9.20
C VAL A 77 5.03 6.94 -8.84
N TYR A 78 4.20 6.18 -8.11
CA TYR A 78 4.54 4.82 -7.69
C TYR A 78 3.38 3.87 -7.93
N ALA A 79 3.71 2.59 -8.09
CA ALA A 79 2.72 1.51 -8.03
C ALA A 79 3.10 0.57 -6.90
N ILE A 80 2.11 0.12 -6.12
CA ILE A 80 2.33 -0.83 -5.04
C ILE A 80 2.15 -2.24 -5.60
N VAL A 81 3.19 -3.06 -5.50
CA VAL A 81 3.20 -4.39 -6.10
C VAL A 81 3.67 -5.44 -5.09
N PHE A 82 3.49 -6.71 -5.45
CA PHE A 82 4.06 -7.81 -4.68
C PHE A 82 5.59 -7.82 -4.83
N PRO A 83 6.33 -8.37 -3.84
CA PRO A 83 7.81 -8.30 -3.88
C PRO A 83 8.44 -8.81 -5.16
N THR A 84 7.86 -9.84 -5.77
CA THR A 84 8.37 -10.41 -7.02
C THR A 84 8.22 -9.49 -8.22
N GLU A 85 7.36 -8.49 -8.12
CA GLU A 85 7.09 -7.53 -9.19
C GLU A 85 7.82 -6.19 -8.98
N ALA A 86 8.50 -6.03 -7.85
CA ALA A 86 9.14 -4.76 -7.50
C ALA A 86 10.23 -4.39 -8.51
N ASN A 87 10.21 -3.13 -8.94
CA ASN A 87 11.19 -2.59 -9.87
C ASN A 87 11.28 -1.08 -9.67
N SER A 88 12.34 -0.64 -9.00
CA SER A 88 12.49 0.79 -8.68
C SER A 88 12.62 1.68 -9.91
N ASP A 89 13.18 1.17 -11.00
CA ASP A 89 13.33 1.93 -12.24
C ASP A 89 11.96 2.25 -12.87
N GLU A 90 10.96 1.40 -12.62
CA GLU A 90 9.60 1.59 -13.13
C GLU A 90 8.66 2.20 -12.07
N GLY A 91 9.18 2.57 -10.89
CA GLY A 91 8.35 3.10 -9.81
C GLY A 91 7.49 2.05 -9.13
N LYS A 92 7.82 0.78 -9.28
CA LYS A 92 7.08 -0.33 -8.64
C LYS A 92 7.72 -0.67 -7.31
N ILE A 93 7.02 -0.34 -6.21
CA ILE A 93 7.52 -0.58 -4.86
C ILE A 93 6.82 -1.78 -4.23
N SER A 94 7.61 -2.60 -3.52
CA SER A 94 7.08 -3.74 -2.81
C SER A 94 6.12 -3.30 -1.71
N VAL A 95 5.02 -4.03 -1.53
CA VAL A 95 4.07 -3.80 -0.45
C VAL A 95 4.72 -3.92 0.94
N LEU A 96 5.86 -4.61 1.05
CA LEU A 96 6.61 -4.71 2.30
C LEU A 96 7.43 -3.47 2.62
N ALA A 97 7.66 -2.59 1.65
CA ALA A 97 8.38 -1.34 1.91
C ALA A 97 7.54 -0.42 2.80
N PRO A 98 8.15 0.30 3.75
CA PRO A 98 7.39 1.15 4.68
C PRO A 98 6.46 2.14 3.99
N LEU A 99 6.90 2.76 2.91
CA LEU A 99 6.04 3.69 2.15
C LEU A 99 4.79 2.99 1.62
N ALA A 100 4.95 1.83 1.01
CA ALA A 100 3.84 1.10 0.41
C ALA A 100 2.84 0.63 1.49
N THR A 101 3.34 0.11 2.60
CA THR A 101 2.49 -0.31 3.72
C THR A 101 1.68 0.87 4.26
N ALA A 102 2.30 2.05 4.36
CA ALA A 102 1.62 3.25 4.85
C ALA A 102 0.53 3.74 3.90
N LEU A 103 0.66 3.48 2.59
CA LEU A 103 -0.29 3.97 1.59
C LEU A 103 -1.45 3.03 1.33
N LEU A 104 -1.24 1.72 1.49
CA LEU A 104 -2.23 0.71 1.11
C LEU A 104 -3.56 0.93 1.84
N GLY A 105 -4.64 0.95 1.08
CA GLY A 105 -5.99 1.09 1.63
C GLY A 105 -6.43 2.51 1.91
N HIS A 106 -5.55 3.48 1.83
CA HIS A 106 -5.88 4.89 2.05
C HIS A 106 -6.50 5.53 0.82
N ARG A 107 -7.19 6.64 1.01
CA ARG A 107 -7.91 7.33 -0.05
C ARG A 107 -7.12 8.49 -0.63
N ARG A 108 -7.47 8.89 -1.83
CA ARG A 108 -7.01 10.14 -2.42
C ARG A 108 -7.24 11.30 -1.45
N GLY A 109 -6.24 12.15 -1.31
CA GLY A 109 -6.25 13.28 -0.38
C GLY A 109 -5.69 12.96 0.98
N ALA A 110 -5.55 11.68 1.34
CA ALA A 110 -5.00 11.28 2.63
C ALA A 110 -3.54 11.69 2.74
N ILE A 111 -3.15 12.08 3.96
CA ILE A 111 -1.76 12.36 4.31
C ILE A 111 -1.27 11.20 5.15
N VAL A 112 -0.19 10.56 4.72
CA VAL A 112 0.40 9.43 5.44
C VAL A 112 1.79 9.80 5.92
N GLU A 113 2.15 9.28 7.09
CA GLU A 113 3.49 9.44 7.65
C GLU A 113 4.17 8.08 7.67
N PHE A 114 5.46 8.06 7.37
CA PHE A 114 6.26 6.87 7.53
C PHE A 114 7.68 7.23 7.91
N GLU A 115 8.36 6.31 8.61
CA GLU A 115 9.73 6.50 9.01
C GLU A 115 10.66 6.14 7.85
N ALA A 116 11.38 7.14 7.36
CA ALA A 116 12.45 6.97 6.40
C ALA A 116 13.79 7.08 7.13
N PRO A 117 14.89 6.62 6.53
CA PRO A 117 16.21 6.78 7.16
C PRO A 117 16.48 8.25 7.49
N GLY A 118 16.68 8.51 8.78
CA GLY A 118 17.04 9.83 9.28
C GLY A 118 15.90 10.81 9.51
N ARG A 119 14.67 10.47 9.13
CA ARG A 119 13.53 11.40 9.36
C ARG A 119 12.18 10.73 9.14
N VAL A 120 11.14 11.37 9.66
CA VAL A 120 9.75 11.03 9.34
C VAL A 120 9.37 11.82 8.09
N ARG A 121 8.78 11.15 7.11
CA ARG A 121 8.29 11.78 5.88
C ARG A 121 6.77 11.81 5.88
N ARG A 122 6.21 12.91 5.36
CA ARG A 122 4.76 13.08 5.20
C ARG A 122 4.46 13.22 3.71
N LEU A 123 3.59 12.35 3.22
CA LEU A 123 3.21 12.33 1.82
C LEU A 123 1.70 12.43 1.70
N GLN A 124 1.25 13.18 0.70
CA GLN A 124 -0.17 13.27 0.38
C GLN A 124 -0.45 12.52 -0.91
N ILE A 125 -1.53 11.74 -0.90
CA ILE A 125 -2.01 11.05 -2.09
C ILE A 125 -2.77 12.07 -2.94
N LEU A 126 -2.19 12.48 -4.06
CA LEU A 126 -2.80 13.49 -4.93
C LEU A 126 -3.81 12.89 -5.88
N GLU A 127 -3.51 11.71 -6.41
CA GLU A 127 -4.30 11.12 -7.48
C GLU A 127 -4.10 9.61 -7.51
N ILE A 128 -5.17 8.88 -7.79
CA ILE A 128 -5.10 7.46 -8.15
C ILE A 128 -5.14 7.42 -9.67
N ILE A 129 -3.99 7.18 -10.29
CA ILE A 129 -3.87 7.19 -11.76
C ILE A 129 -4.51 5.94 -12.35
N TYR A 130 -4.32 4.80 -11.68
CA TYR A 130 -4.88 3.52 -12.11
C TYR A 130 -5.20 2.69 -10.88
N GLN A 131 -6.37 2.08 -10.87
CA GLN A 131 -6.78 1.11 -9.84
C GLN A 131 -7.40 -0.08 -10.56
N PRO A 132 -6.85 -1.30 -10.40
CA PRO A 132 -7.36 -2.47 -11.12
C PRO A 132 -8.86 -2.69 -10.97
N GLU A 133 -9.38 -2.56 -9.75
CA GLU A 133 -10.80 -2.80 -9.46
C GLU A 133 -11.70 -1.84 -10.23
N SER A 134 -11.37 -0.56 -10.25
CA SER A 134 -12.20 0.43 -10.96
C SER A 134 -12.06 0.31 -12.47
N ALA A 135 -10.97 -0.28 -12.96
CA ALA A 135 -10.75 -0.55 -14.37
C ALA A 135 -11.37 -1.88 -14.82
N GLY A 136 -11.89 -2.68 -13.90
CA GLY A 136 -12.43 -3.99 -14.19
C GLY A 136 -11.39 -5.08 -14.38
N ASP A 137 -10.15 -4.83 -13.96
CA ASP A 137 -9.02 -5.77 -14.12
C ASP A 137 -8.90 -6.67 -12.89
N PHE A 138 -9.94 -7.45 -12.62
CA PHE A 138 -10.00 -8.27 -11.41
C PHE A 138 -9.02 -9.44 -11.39
N ASP A 139 -8.41 -9.77 -12.53
CA ASP A 139 -7.45 -10.87 -12.64
C ASP A 139 -6.01 -10.48 -12.32
N LEU A 140 -5.75 -9.23 -12.04
CA LEU A 140 -4.40 -8.77 -11.69
C LEU A 140 -3.98 -9.19 -10.31
#